data_229933b55b1de7267efeec108cbf7e75
#
_entry.id   229933b55b1de7267efeec108cbf7e75
#
_cell.length_a   1.000
_cell.length_b   1.000
_cell.length_c   1.000
_cell.angle_alpha   90.00
_cell.angle_beta   90.00
_cell.angle_gamma   90.00
#
_symmetry.space_group_name_H-M   'P 1'
#
loop_
_entity.id
_entity.type
_entity.pdbx_description
1 polymer ?
#
loop_
_entity_poly.entity_id
_entity_poly.type
_entity_poly.pdbx_seq_one_letter_code
_entity_poly.pdbx_strand_id
1 'polypeptide(L)'
;MKRFNASVSVIQRPAVGRWAAVVLALVAGPGVGLPVGASDPPAIGREFRAAWIATVANIDWPSRPGLPADRQRAELVALLDRAVATRLNAVILQVRPCADALYDSPLEPWSAYLSGTMGQAPEPFYDPLAFAIEAAHARGLELHCWFNPYRVRHSAAVGPAAATHASVSMPDVVRQYGPFLWFDPGEPEAAERFLAVVRDVVGRYDIDGVHIDDYFYPYPVKEEGREVPFPDDTSHARAVAAGGLADRAAWRRDNVDRLVERLWTEVKREKPHVLVGISPFGIWRPGHPPGIKGLDQVAALHADPRKWLREGWLDYLAPQLYWRTAPPEPGFEKLLGWWVGENVRHRGLWPGLATSRVRQDPAVAVTATAWDADEILRQVAATRAEQGVGGAIHFSIRAIAADFDGVATKLAAGPYAEPALVPAIRPPHGPVPLAPAVARNATGITFALPPGARQTAWLWAVRSRSGATWQTTLLPGRTSQFALAADVDEVLVSAVARDGREGPVTRLTTAVAP
;
A
#
# COMPACT_ATOMS: atom_id res chain seq x y z
N MET A 1 -5.17 65.52 -12.53
CA MET A 1 -4.21 66.24 -13.39
C MET A 1 -2.89 65.51 -13.42
N LYS A 2 -2.43 65.20 -14.56
CA LYS A 2 -1.21 64.80 -15.23
C LYS A 2 -1.27 63.43 -15.86
N ARG A 3 -1.46 63.49 -17.18
CA ARG A 3 -1.27 62.41 -18.15
C ARG A 3 0.25 62.23 -18.37
N PHE A 4 0.68 61.00 -18.57
CA PHE A 4 1.93 60.73 -19.31
C PHE A 4 1.68 59.63 -20.33
N ASN A 5 1.93 59.95 -21.59
CA ASN A 5 1.94 59.11 -22.77
C ASN A 5 3.13 58.14 -22.72
N ALA A 6 2.92 56.92 -23.18
CA ALA A 6 4.00 56.03 -23.56
C ALA A 6 3.82 55.59 -25.02
N SER A 7 4.85 55.83 -25.79
CA SER A 7 4.97 55.66 -27.24
C SER A 7 5.06 54.20 -27.64
N VAL A 8 4.37 53.87 -28.75
CA VAL A 8 4.43 52.57 -29.46
C VAL A 8 5.63 52.62 -30.41
N SER A 9 6.54 51.66 -30.30
CA SER A 9 7.60 51.43 -31.28
C SER A 9 7.21 50.24 -32.17
N VAL A 10 7.06 50.57 -33.47
CA VAL A 10 6.82 49.60 -34.55
C VAL A 10 8.16 49.00 -34.98
N ILE A 11 8.32 47.70 -34.90
CA ILE A 11 9.44 46.97 -35.52
C ILE A 11 8.98 46.32 -36.81
N GLN A 12 9.62 46.73 -37.90
CA GLN A 12 9.42 46.25 -39.28
C GLN A 12 9.87 44.80 -39.46
N ARG A 13 9.09 44.05 -40.24
CA ARG A 13 9.42 42.70 -40.75
C ARG A 13 10.31 42.82 -41.99
N PRO A 14 11.35 41.97 -42.18
CA PRO A 14 12.02 41.84 -43.46
C PRO A 14 11.31 40.83 -44.41
N ALA A 15 11.53 41.05 -45.68
CA ALA A 15 10.84 40.51 -46.85
C ALA A 15 11.07 39.02 -47.10
N VAL A 16 10.07 38.42 -47.69
CA VAL A 16 9.96 37.03 -48.20
C VAL A 16 10.86 36.82 -49.42
N GLY A 17 11.86 35.96 -49.31
CA GLY A 17 12.62 35.40 -50.44
C GLY A 17 11.91 34.17 -51.04
N ARG A 18 11.61 34.27 -52.33
CA ARG A 18 11.09 33.16 -53.17
C ARG A 18 12.20 32.13 -53.38
N TRP A 19 11.96 30.87 -52.98
CA TRP A 19 12.79 29.75 -53.42
C TRP A 19 11.97 28.89 -54.41
N ALA A 20 12.59 28.63 -55.57
CA ALA A 20 12.06 27.87 -56.66
C ALA A 20 11.96 26.35 -56.26
N ALA A 21 10.82 25.76 -56.56
CA ALA A 21 10.62 24.32 -56.40
C ALA A 21 11.34 23.56 -57.54
N VAL A 22 12.32 22.74 -57.21
CA VAL A 22 12.88 21.72 -58.10
C VAL A 22 12.08 20.44 -57.87
N VAL A 23 11.29 20.05 -58.85
CA VAL A 23 10.57 18.77 -58.86
C VAL A 23 11.56 17.70 -59.33
N LEU A 24 12.04 16.85 -58.40
CA LEU A 24 12.73 15.60 -58.77
C LEU A 24 11.69 14.50 -58.89
N ALA A 25 11.49 13.99 -60.10
CA ALA A 25 10.72 12.79 -60.36
C ALA A 25 11.52 11.57 -59.90
N LEU A 26 11.11 10.95 -58.80
CA LEU A 26 11.63 9.66 -58.34
C LEU A 26 10.89 8.54 -59.07
N VAL A 27 11.65 7.80 -59.87
CA VAL A 27 11.22 6.53 -60.50
C VAL A 27 11.02 5.50 -59.41
N ALA A 28 9.79 5.00 -59.27
CA ALA A 28 9.48 3.89 -58.33
C ALA A 28 10.08 2.58 -58.87
N GLY A 29 11.19 2.18 -58.28
CA GLY A 29 11.68 0.80 -58.33
C GLY A 29 10.92 -0.09 -57.34
N PRO A 30 10.86 -1.44 -57.55
CA PRO A 30 10.16 -2.33 -56.62
C PRO A 30 10.80 -2.22 -55.21
N GLY A 31 10.01 -1.77 -54.26
CA GLY A 31 10.46 -1.56 -52.89
C GLY A 31 10.84 -2.88 -52.25
N VAL A 32 12.13 -3.04 -51.98
CA VAL A 32 12.61 -3.97 -50.97
C VAL A 32 12.05 -3.42 -49.62
N GLY A 33 11.05 -4.10 -49.09
CA GLY A 33 10.51 -3.78 -47.78
C GLY A 33 11.64 -3.81 -46.78
N LEU A 34 12.00 -2.64 -46.24
CA LEU A 34 12.89 -2.59 -45.08
C LEU A 34 12.19 -3.37 -43.98
N PRO A 35 12.93 -4.24 -43.23
CA PRO A 35 12.35 -4.92 -42.10
C PRO A 35 11.81 -3.84 -41.15
N VAL A 36 10.52 -3.92 -40.83
CA VAL A 36 9.91 -3.10 -39.76
C VAL A 36 10.77 -3.32 -38.54
N GLY A 37 11.54 -2.31 -38.13
CA GLY A 37 12.42 -2.39 -36.99
C GLY A 37 11.59 -2.89 -35.80
N ALA A 38 12.07 -3.94 -35.15
CA ALA A 38 11.45 -4.49 -33.98
C ALA A 38 11.27 -3.34 -32.96
N SER A 39 10.02 -3.00 -32.65
CA SER A 39 9.75 -1.99 -31.63
C SER A 39 10.37 -2.44 -30.31
N ASP A 40 11.02 -1.53 -29.59
CA ASP A 40 11.54 -1.82 -28.25
C ASP A 40 10.40 -2.29 -27.34
N PRO A 41 10.69 -3.23 -26.40
CA PRO A 41 9.68 -3.71 -25.49
C PRO A 41 9.16 -2.55 -24.63
N PRO A 42 7.87 -2.50 -24.33
CA PRO A 42 7.32 -1.48 -23.47
C PRO A 42 7.95 -1.55 -22.08
N ALA A 43 8.19 -0.39 -21.48
CA ALA A 43 8.63 -0.32 -20.09
C ALA A 43 7.56 -0.91 -19.17
N ILE A 44 7.97 -1.63 -18.12
CA ILE A 44 7.01 -2.16 -17.14
C ILE A 44 6.50 -1.00 -16.28
N GLY A 45 5.19 -0.86 -16.22
CA GLY A 45 4.53 0.14 -15.38
C GLY A 45 4.89 -0.03 -13.90
N ARG A 46 4.87 1.07 -13.15
CA ARG A 46 5.09 1.05 -11.70
C ARG A 46 3.86 1.60 -11.01
N GLU A 47 3.24 0.79 -10.16
CA GLU A 47 2.03 1.16 -9.44
C GLU A 47 1.90 0.25 -8.20
N PHE A 48 1.72 0.83 -7.03
CA PHE A 48 1.43 0.06 -5.83
C PHE A 48 -0.04 -0.38 -5.85
N ARG A 49 -0.26 -1.68 -5.91
CA ARG A 49 -1.59 -2.30 -5.97
C ARG A 49 -1.72 -3.23 -4.79
N ALA A 50 -2.35 -2.78 -3.72
CA ALA A 50 -2.44 -3.55 -2.49
C ALA A 50 -3.87 -3.69 -1.98
N ALA A 51 -4.05 -4.60 -1.02
CA ALA A 51 -5.26 -4.70 -0.22
C ALA A 51 -4.92 -4.93 1.25
N TRP A 52 -5.71 -4.34 2.15
CA TRP A 52 -5.67 -4.66 3.56
C TRP A 52 -6.33 -6.00 3.84
N ILE A 53 -5.73 -6.78 4.75
CA ILE A 53 -6.28 -8.00 5.34
C ILE A 53 -6.46 -7.70 6.84
N ALA A 54 -7.67 -7.33 7.23
CA ALA A 54 -8.03 -6.97 8.60
C ALA A 54 -8.33 -8.23 9.42
N THR A 55 -7.69 -8.35 10.58
CA THR A 55 -7.88 -9.48 11.49
C THR A 55 -8.75 -9.14 12.69
N VAL A 56 -8.82 -7.86 13.06
CA VAL A 56 -9.71 -7.39 14.12
C VAL A 56 -11.15 -7.80 13.83
N ALA A 57 -11.83 -8.32 14.83
CA ALA A 57 -13.21 -8.80 14.71
C ALA A 57 -13.43 -9.80 13.55
N ASN A 58 -12.36 -10.46 13.07
CA ASN A 58 -12.40 -11.41 11.96
C ASN A 58 -13.03 -10.83 10.67
N ILE A 59 -12.73 -9.55 10.38
CA ILE A 59 -13.27 -8.86 9.20
C ILE A 59 -12.91 -9.61 7.92
N ASP A 60 -11.62 -9.97 7.74
CA ASP A 60 -11.13 -10.62 6.53
C ASP A 60 -10.53 -12.00 6.82
N TRP A 61 -9.67 -12.11 7.85
CA TRP A 61 -8.95 -13.34 8.17
C TRP A 61 -8.56 -13.41 9.67
N PRO A 62 -8.61 -14.63 10.30
CA PRO A 62 -9.35 -15.81 9.82
C PRO A 62 -10.85 -15.51 9.70
N SER A 63 -11.60 -16.30 8.94
CA SER A 63 -13.05 -16.06 8.72
C SER A 63 -13.88 -16.13 10.01
N ARG A 64 -13.37 -16.80 11.04
CA ARG A 64 -13.88 -16.86 12.41
C ARG A 64 -12.78 -17.29 13.38
N PRO A 65 -12.89 -16.95 14.67
CA PRO A 65 -11.93 -17.42 15.67
C PRO A 65 -12.01 -18.94 15.86
N GLY A 66 -10.90 -19.54 16.31
CA GLY A 66 -10.84 -20.96 16.65
C GLY A 66 -10.89 -21.94 15.48
N LEU A 67 -10.58 -21.49 14.26
CA LEU A 67 -10.36 -22.39 13.13
C LEU A 67 -9.11 -23.24 13.36
N PRO A 68 -9.11 -24.53 12.94
CA PRO A 68 -7.89 -25.34 12.90
C PRO A 68 -6.80 -24.67 12.04
N ALA A 69 -5.53 -24.89 12.39
CA ALA A 69 -4.39 -24.24 11.74
C ALA A 69 -4.31 -24.50 10.23
N ASP A 70 -4.69 -25.68 9.76
CA ASP A 70 -4.76 -26.01 8.33
C ASP A 70 -5.79 -25.15 7.58
N ARG A 71 -6.94 -24.89 8.21
CA ARG A 71 -8.00 -24.04 7.65
C ARG A 71 -7.59 -22.58 7.63
N GLN A 72 -6.95 -22.08 8.71
CA GLN A 72 -6.41 -20.72 8.75
C GLN A 72 -5.42 -20.50 7.61
N ARG A 73 -4.47 -21.43 7.41
CA ARG A 73 -3.50 -21.39 6.31
C ARG A 73 -4.16 -21.45 4.93
N ALA A 74 -5.13 -22.34 4.75
CA ALA A 74 -5.84 -22.48 3.47
C ALA A 74 -6.61 -21.20 3.10
N GLU A 75 -7.29 -20.57 4.06
CA GLU A 75 -7.98 -19.29 3.84
C GLU A 75 -7.00 -18.18 3.45
N LEU A 76 -5.88 -18.05 4.16
CA LEU A 76 -4.87 -17.04 3.83
C LEU A 76 -4.29 -17.25 2.44
N VAL A 77 -3.95 -18.50 2.08
CA VAL A 77 -3.49 -18.86 0.73
C VAL A 77 -4.51 -18.44 -0.32
N ALA A 78 -5.81 -18.72 -0.11
CA ALA A 78 -6.86 -18.35 -1.05
C ALA A 78 -6.97 -16.81 -1.22
N LEU A 79 -6.81 -16.03 -0.15
CA LEU A 79 -6.76 -14.55 -0.25
C LEU A 79 -5.55 -14.08 -1.06
N LEU A 80 -4.36 -14.66 -0.84
CA LEU A 80 -3.15 -14.33 -1.59
C LEU A 80 -3.26 -14.73 -3.07
N ASP A 81 -3.83 -15.88 -3.37
CA ASP A 81 -4.07 -16.33 -4.75
C ASP A 81 -5.04 -15.39 -5.47
N ARG A 82 -6.08 -14.91 -4.77
CA ARG A 82 -6.99 -13.93 -5.32
C ARG A 82 -6.33 -12.56 -5.55
N ALA A 83 -5.44 -12.13 -4.65
CA ALA A 83 -4.64 -10.93 -4.83
C ALA A 83 -3.82 -11.00 -6.13
N VAL A 84 -3.11 -12.12 -6.35
CA VAL A 84 -2.35 -12.36 -7.60
C VAL A 84 -3.26 -12.38 -8.83
N ALA A 85 -4.39 -13.08 -8.77
CA ALA A 85 -5.35 -13.16 -9.88
C ALA A 85 -5.91 -11.77 -10.26
N THR A 86 -6.02 -10.87 -9.27
CA THR A 86 -6.43 -9.46 -9.49
C THR A 86 -5.24 -8.55 -9.86
N ARG A 87 -4.02 -9.12 -10.00
CA ARG A 87 -2.77 -8.40 -10.29
C ARG A 87 -2.39 -7.35 -9.25
N LEU A 88 -2.70 -7.61 -7.99
CA LEU A 88 -2.10 -6.91 -6.87
C LEU A 88 -0.63 -7.35 -6.74
N ASN A 89 0.20 -6.48 -6.17
CA ASN A 89 1.63 -6.72 -5.94
C ASN A 89 2.04 -6.59 -4.46
N ALA A 90 1.09 -6.27 -3.59
CA ALA A 90 1.31 -6.24 -2.14
C ALA A 90 0.04 -6.58 -1.37
N VAL A 91 0.21 -7.02 -0.11
CA VAL A 91 -0.85 -7.14 0.90
C VAL A 91 -0.41 -6.49 2.20
N ILE A 92 -1.38 -5.95 2.95
CA ILE A 92 -1.13 -5.31 4.24
C ILE A 92 -1.91 -6.10 5.29
N LEU A 93 -1.21 -7.00 6.00
CA LEU A 93 -1.79 -7.93 6.97
C LEU A 93 -1.77 -7.33 8.38
N GLN A 94 -2.94 -7.24 9.02
CA GLN A 94 -3.03 -6.81 10.40
C GLN A 94 -2.52 -7.90 11.34
N VAL A 95 -1.36 -7.65 11.95
CA VAL A 95 -0.66 -8.60 12.83
C VAL A 95 -0.79 -8.26 14.32
N ARG A 96 -1.19 -7.00 14.63
CA ARG A 96 -1.39 -6.50 15.99
C ARG A 96 -2.68 -5.67 16.07
N PRO A 97 -3.84 -6.32 16.24
CA PRO A 97 -5.13 -5.61 16.26
C PRO A 97 -5.44 -4.89 17.59
N CYS A 98 -5.09 -5.46 18.74
CA CYS A 98 -5.54 -5.01 20.06
C CYS A 98 -4.53 -5.32 21.18
N ALA A 99 -3.28 -4.87 21.09
CA ALA A 99 -2.19 -5.21 22.01
C ALA A 99 -2.04 -6.74 22.20
N ASP A 100 -2.29 -7.47 21.14
CA ASP A 100 -2.22 -8.92 21.00
C ASP A 100 -1.60 -9.27 19.63
N ALA A 101 -1.15 -10.49 19.45
CA ALA A 101 -0.34 -10.88 18.30
C ALA A 101 -0.98 -12.01 17.49
N LEU A 102 -0.88 -11.90 16.15
CA LEU A 102 -1.14 -12.99 15.20
C LEU A 102 0.19 -13.60 14.70
N TYR A 103 1.16 -13.71 15.58
CA TYR A 103 2.48 -14.32 15.36
C TYR A 103 3.06 -14.76 16.71
N ASP A 104 4.11 -15.56 16.70
CA ASP A 104 4.80 -16.02 17.92
C ASP A 104 5.55 -14.85 18.57
N SER A 105 4.85 -14.10 19.43
CA SER A 105 5.36 -12.91 20.11
C SER A 105 5.86 -13.21 21.51
N PRO A 106 7.09 -12.79 21.87
CA PRO A 106 7.57 -12.84 23.24
C PRO A 106 7.02 -11.70 24.12
N LEU A 107 6.33 -10.73 23.53
CA LEU A 107 5.92 -9.49 24.18
C LEU A 107 4.42 -9.41 24.46
N GLU A 108 3.58 -9.91 23.55
CA GLU A 108 2.14 -9.80 23.64
C GLU A 108 1.48 -11.18 23.46
N PRO A 109 0.31 -11.43 24.09
CA PRO A 109 -0.35 -12.72 23.98
C PRO A 109 -0.87 -12.99 22.58
N TRP A 110 -1.06 -14.25 22.24
CA TRP A 110 -1.79 -14.67 21.05
C TRP A 110 -3.18 -14.04 21.01
N SER A 111 -3.57 -13.55 19.85
CA SER A 111 -4.88 -12.93 19.66
C SER A 111 -6.01 -13.95 19.73
N ALA A 112 -7.10 -13.59 20.44
CA ALA A 112 -8.31 -14.39 20.45
C ALA A 112 -8.99 -14.48 19.08
N TYR A 113 -8.75 -13.55 18.18
CA TYR A 113 -9.26 -13.60 16.81
C TYR A 113 -8.68 -14.79 16.02
N LEU A 114 -7.52 -15.30 16.43
CA LEU A 114 -6.88 -16.45 15.81
C LEU A 114 -7.40 -17.78 16.39
N SER A 115 -7.17 -17.99 17.68
CA SER A 115 -7.45 -19.28 18.36
C SER A 115 -8.81 -19.37 19.05
N GLY A 116 -9.51 -18.24 19.20
CA GLY A 116 -10.74 -18.14 19.99
C GLY A 116 -10.50 -17.87 21.48
N THR A 117 -9.28 -18.03 21.95
CA THR A 117 -8.88 -17.77 23.36
C THR A 117 -7.59 -16.97 23.38
N MET A 118 -7.60 -15.79 24.02
CA MET A 118 -6.40 -14.97 24.11
C MET A 118 -5.30 -15.68 24.88
N GLY A 119 -4.07 -15.61 24.37
CA GLY A 119 -2.90 -16.29 24.94
C GLY A 119 -2.71 -17.73 24.48
N GLN A 120 -3.66 -18.30 23.75
CA GLN A 120 -3.55 -19.65 23.19
C GLN A 120 -3.03 -19.60 21.74
N ALA A 121 -1.94 -20.32 21.48
CA ALA A 121 -1.40 -20.50 20.14
C ALA A 121 -2.39 -21.30 19.24
N PRO A 122 -2.26 -21.18 17.90
CA PRO A 122 -3.00 -22.06 16.99
C PRO A 122 -2.61 -23.53 17.16
N GLU A 123 -3.57 -24.43 16.92
CA GLU A 123 -3.35 -25.87 17.04
C GLU A 123 -3.70 -26.58 15.71
N PRO A 124 -2.79 -27.43 15.16
CA PRO A 124 -1.39 -27.56 15.57
C PRO A 124 -0.60 -26.25 15.43
N PHE A 125 0.44 -26.11 16.24
CA PHE A 125 1.25 -24.88 16.26
C PHE A 125 1.83 -24.53 14.89
N TYR A 126 1.73 -23.27 14.53
CA TYR A 126 2.47 -22.63 13.45
C TYR A 126 2.58 -21.12 13.75
N ASP A 127 3.54 -20.45 13.14
CA ASP A 127 3.62 -18.99 13.19
C ASP A 127 2.89 -18.39 11.98
N PRO A 128 1.72 -17.74 12.18
CA PRO A 128 0.94 -17.17 11.08
C PRO A 128 1.66 -16.10 10.27
N LEU A 129 2.50 -15.26 10.90
CA LEU A 129 3.24 -14.23 10.20
C LEU A 129 4.38 -14.82 9.35
N ALA A 130 5.15 -15.74 9.89
CA ALA A 130 6.18 -16.44 9.12
C ALA A 130 5.57 -17.14 7.90
N PHE A 131 4.45 -17.86 8.09
CA PHE A 131 3.71 -18.50 7.00
C PHE A 131 3.19 -17.49 5.96
N ALA A 132 2.62 -16.36 6.42
CA ALA A 132 2.08 -15.33 5.53
C ALA A 132 3.17 -14.71 4.64
N ILE A 133 4.35 -14.42 5.22
CA ILE A 133 5.50 -13.89 4.50
C ILE A 133 5.96 -14.88 3.42
N GLU A 134 6.21 -16.14 3.81
CA GLU A 134 6.62 -17.18 2.86
C GLU A 134 5.60 -17.34 1.73
N ALA A 135 4.32 -17.42 2.05
CA ALA A 135 3.25 -17.59 1.07
C ALA A 135 3.08 -16.37 0.14
N ALA A 136 3.22 -15.14 0.65
CA ALA A 136 3.18 -13.91 -0.15
C ALA A 136 4.38 -13.80 -1.07
N HIS A 137 5.60 -13.95 -0.53
CA HIS A 137 6.85 -13.88 -1.29
C HIS A 137 6.93 -14.97 -2.36
N ALA A 138 6.42 -16.16 -2.04
CA ALA A 138 6.31 -17.24 -3.00
C ALA A 138 5.46 -16.90 -4.23
N ARG A 139 4.62 -15.87 -4.13
CA ARG A 139 3.75 -15.33 -5.18
C ARG A 139 4.24 -14.02 -5.78
N GLY A 140 5.37 -13.50 -5.30
CA GLY A 140 5.89 -12.19 -5.71
C GLY A 140 5.10 -11.01 -5.12
N LEU A 141 4.34 -11.23 -4.04
CA LEU A 141 3.63 -10.19 -3.30
C LEU A 141 4.51 -9.65 -2.17
N GLU A 142 4.59 -8.33 -2.02
CA GLU A 142 5.10 -7.73 -0.81
C GLU A 142 4.12 -7.93 0.35
N LEU A 143 4.64 -8.10 1.57
CA LEU A 143 3.85 -8.18 2.78
C LEU A 143 4.23 -7.06 3.74
N HIS A 144 3.27 -6.14 3.98
CA HIS A 144 3.39 -5.10 4.99
C HIS A 144 2.63 -5.53 6.25
N CYS A 145 3.27 -5.41 7.41
CA CYS A 145 2.63 -5.71 8.69
C CYS A 145 1.87 -4.50 9.20
N TRP A 146 0.57 -4.65 9.44
CA TRP A 146 -0.27 -3.59 10.00
C TRP A 146 -0.41 -3.78 11.51
N PHE A 147 -0.05 -2.73 12.24
CA PHE A 147 -0.14 -2.63 13.69
C PHE A 147 -1.10 -1.51 14.06
N ASN A 148 -2.01 -1.77 15.00
CA ASN A 148 -2.71 -0.70 15.69
C ASN A 148 -1.87 -0.25 16.90
N PRO A 149 -1.46 1.02 17.01
CA PRO A 149 -0.52 1.42 18.06
C PRO A 149 -1.12 1.47 19.46
N TYR A 150 -2.39 1.90 19.60
CA TYR A 150 -2.94 2.26 20.91
C TYR A 150 -4.18 1.50 21.33
N ARG A 151 -4.88 0.83 20.43
CA ARG A 151 -6.05 0.05 20.81
C ARG A 151 -5.64 -1.18 21.61
N VAL A 152 -6.13 -1.26 22.87
CA VAL A 152 -5.88 -2.39 23.77
C VAL A 152 -6.99 -3.43 23.65
N ARG A 153 -8.26 -3.01 23.55
CA ARG A 153 -9.39 -3.93 23.39
C ARG A 153 -10.49 -3.33 22.53
N HIS A 154 -10.95 -4.09 21.56
CA HIS A 154 -12.08 -3.72 20.71
C HIS A 154 -13.40 -4.09 21.36
N SER A 155 -14.48 -3.37 21.05
CA SER A 155 -15.85 -3.66 21.56
C SER A 155 -16.36 -5.06 21.18
N ALA A 156 -15.89 -5.61 20.08
CA ALA A 156 -16.20 -6.98 19.61
C ALA A 156 -15.32 -8.07 20.24
N ALA A 157 -14.44 -7.72 21.19
CA ALA A 157 -13.57 -8.72 21.84
C ALA A 157 -14.38 -9.66 22.73
N VAL A 158 -14.13 -10.96 22.59
CA VAL A 158 -14.82 -12.02 23.32
C VAL A 158 -13.88 -12.67 24.34
N GLY A 159 -14.41 -13.12 25.47
CA GLY A 159 -13.68 -13.83 26.50
C GLY A 159 -12.77 -12.95 27.37
N PRO A 160 -12.10 -13.52 28.37
CA PRO A 160 -11.21 -12.82 29.26
C PRO A 160 -9.88 -12.45 28.57
N ALA A 161 -9.23 -11.40 29.08
CA ALA A 161 -7.87 -11.09 28.69
C ALA A 161 -6.88 -12.07 29.33
N ALA A 162 -5.81 -12.45 28.63
CA ALA A 162 -4.72 -13.23 29.18
C ALA A 162 -3.95 -12.41 30.25
N ALA A 163 -3.33 -13.06 31.20
CA ALA A 163 -2.54 -12.40 32.26
C ALA A 163 -1.41 -11.50 31.70
N THR A 164 -0.85 -11.86 30.55
CA THR A 164 0.20 -11.10 29.85
C THR A 164 -0.33 -9.97 28.97
N HIS A 165 -1.65 -9.86 28.79
CA HIS A 165 -2.24 -8.80 28.00
C HIS A 165 -2.14 -7.44 28.70
N ALA A 166 -1.90 -6.36 27.96
CA ALA A 166 -1.65 -5.03 28.52
C ALA A 166 -2.77 -4.52 29.46
N SER A 167 -4.03 -4.89 29.23
CA SER A 167 -5.12 -4.53 30.15
C SER A 167 -5.01 -5.16 31.54
N VAL A 168 -4.19 -6.19 31.70
CA VAL A 168 -3.93 -6.89 32.98
C VAL A 168 -2.54 -6.59 33.50
N SER A 169 -1.52 -6.63 32.63
CA SER A 169 -0.11 -6.48 33.02
C SER A 169 0.37 -5.02 33.09
N MET A 170 -0.36 -4.08 32.46
CA MET A 170 -0.01 -2.65 32.41
C MET A 170 -1.25 -1.76 32.67
N PRO A 171 -2.05 -2.01 33.71
CA PRO A 171 -3.35 -1.33 33.91
C PRO A 171 -3.19 0.19 34.08
N ASP A 172 -2.06 0.66 34.60
CA ASP A 172 -1.81 2.08 34.90
C ASP A 172 -1.69 2.94 33.62
N VAL A 173 -1.40 2.34 32.46
CA VAL A 173 -1.29 3.03 31.16
C VAL A 173 -2.48 2.76 30.24
N VAL A 174 -3.48 2.00 30.71
CA VAL A 174 -4.69 1.66 29.94
C VAL A 174 -5.88 2.46 30.46
N ARG A 175 -6.68 2.97 29.54
CA ARG A 175 -7.88 3.76 29.82
C ARG A 175 -9.12 3.10 29.22
N GLN A 176 -10.23 3.10 29.97
CA GLN A 176 -11.55 2.80 29.43
C GLN A 176 -12.07 4.04 28.68
N TYR A 177 -12.49 3.88 27.42
CA TYR A 177 -13.09 4.93 26.64
C TYR A 177 -14.27 4.38 25.82
N GLY A 178 -15.49 4.68 26.27
CA GLY A 178 -16.69 4.03 25.76
C GLY A 178 -16.55 2.50 25.83
N PRO A 179 -16.84 1.76 24.75
CA PRO A 179 -16.75 0.29 24.73
C PRO A 179 -15.33 -0.26 24.52
N PHE A 180 -14.30 0.60 24.47
CA PHE A 180 -12.93 0.23 24.13
C PHE A 180 -12.01 0.34 25.35
N LEU A 181 -10.92 -0.45 25.35
CA LEU A 181 -9.74 -0.16 26.14
C LEU A 181 -8.65 0.41 25.22
N TRP A 182 -7.97 1.43 25.71
CA TRP A 182 -7.00 2.19 24.93
C TRP A 182 -5.74 2.45 25.75
N PHE A 183 -4.56 2.32 25.15
CA PHE A 183 -3.37 2.89 25.76
C PHE A 183 -3.51 4.41 25.80
N ASP A 184 -3.10 5.01 26.91
CA ASP A 184 -2.97 6.47 26.98
C ASP A 184 -1.73 6.90 26.17
N PRO A 185 -1.90 7.64 25.05
CA PRO A 185 -0.75 8.08 24.27
C PRO A 185 0.18 9.05 25.01
N GLY A 186 -0.30 9.61 26.12
CA GLY A 186 0.49 10.46 27.02
C GLY A 186 1.41 9.69 27.97
N GLU A 187 1.29 8.36 28.02
CA GLU A 187 2.14 7.51 28.83
C GLU A 187 3.34 7.01 28.01
N PRO A 188 4.58 7.37 28.36
CA PRO A 188 5.77 6.94 27.61
C PRO A 188 5.86 5.41 27.46
N GLU A 189 5.43 4.67 28.48
CA GLU A 189 5.47 3.20 28.52
C GLU A 189 4.56 2.59 27.42
N ALA A 190 3.45 3.24 27.07
CA ALA A 190 2.57 2.80 25.99
C ALA A 190 3.29 2.88 24.64
N ALA A 191 3.99 3.99 24.38
CA ALA A 191 4.79 4.16 23.17
C ALA A 191 5.96 3.16 23.13
N GLU A 192 6.68 2.96 24.25
CA GLU A 192 7.79 1.99 24.35
C GLU A 192 7.32 0.56 24.08
N ARG A 193 6.16 0.15 24.63
CA ARG A 193 5.58 -1.17 24.36
C ARG A 193 5.34 -1.37 22.88
N PHE A 194 4.70 -0.40 22.23
CA PHE A 194 4.42 -0.47 20.80
C PHE A 194 5.69 -0.54 19.95
N LEU A 195 6.67 0.33 20.21
CA LEU A 195 7.95 0.35 19.50
C LEU A 195 8.76 -0.92 19.72
N ALA A 196 8.71 -1.50 20.94
CA ALA A 196 9.36 -2.78 21.22
C ALA A 196 8.75 -3.92 20.36
N VAL A 197 7.41 -3.95 20.21
CA VAL A 197 6.72 -4.91 19.37
C VAL A 197 7.11 -4.76 17.89
N VAL A 198 7.16 -3.51 17.38
CA VAL A 198 7.58 -3.27 15.99
C VAL A 198 9.04 -3.67 15.78
N ARG A 199 9.96 -3.34 16.71
CA ARG A 199 11.38 -3.77 16.64
C ARG A 199 11.51 -5.28 16.61
N ASP A 200 10.76 -5.99 17.45
CA ASP A 200 10.75 -7.46 17.47
C ASP A 200 10.36 -8.03 16.10
N VAL A 201 9.28 -7.53 15.50
CA VAL A 201 8.83 -8.00 14.18
C VAL A 201 9.82 -7.63 13.08
N VAL A 202 10.27 -6.38 13.04
CA VAL A 202 11.25 -5.92 12.03
C VAL A 202 12.56 -6.72 12.14
N GLY A 203 13.04 -6.98 13.36
CA GLY A 203 14.28 -7.74 13.57
C GLY A 203 14.18 -9.20 13.10
N ARG A 204 13.10 -9.89 13.49
CA ARG A 204 12.95 -11.35 13.29
C ARG A 204 12.39 -11.75 11.93
N TYR A 205 11.52 -10.94 11.32
CA TYR A 205 10.80 -11.33 10.11
C TYR A 205 11.28 -10.58 8.87
N ASP A 206 11.17 -11.22 7.73
CA ASP A 206 11.54 -10.66 6.42
C ASP A 206 10.35 -9.93 5.77
N ILE A 207 9.85 -8.90 6.48
CA ILE A 207 8.73 -8.08 6.02
C ILE A 207 9.16 -6.99 5.04
N ASP A 208 8.23 -6.50 4.21
CA ASP A 208 8.46 -5.43 3.24
C ASP A 208 8.10 -4.04 3.78
N GLY A 209 7.18 -3.99 4.75
CA GLY A 209 6.76 -2.73 5.34
C GLY A 209 6.14 -2.89 6.73
N VAL A 210 6.17 -1.78 7.47
CA VAL A 210 5.40 -1.52 8.69
C VAL A 210 4.31 -0.54 8.33
N HIS A 211 3.07 -0.82 8.74
CA HIS A 211 1.91 0.02 8.48
C HIS A 211 1.14 0.28 9.76
N ILE A 212 0.73 1.53 10.00
CA ILE A 212 -0.20 1.89 11.05
C ILE A 212 -1.42 2.60 10.47
N ASP A 213 -2.55 2.46 11.15
CA ASP A 213 -3.83 3.04 10.75
C ASP A 213 -4.06 4.45 11.38
N ASP A 214 -5.30 4.86 11.51
CA ASP A 214 -5.72 6.17 12.00
C ASP A 214 -6.13 6.20 13.47
N TYR A 215 -5.93 5.10 14.20
CA TYR A 215 -6.31 4.98 15.60
C TYR A 215 -5.20 5.44 16.56
N PHE A 216 -4.97 6.78 16.60
CA PHE A 216 -4.05 7.42 17.56
C PHE A 216 -4.76 7.67 18.89
N TYR A 217 -5.31 8.87 19.16
CA TYR A 217 -6.39 8.97 20.13
C TYR A 217 -7.65 8.34 19.53
N PRO A 218 -8.56 7.80 20.36
CA PRO A 218 -9.76 7.14 19.84
C PRO A 218 -10.71 8.13 19.18
N TYR A 219 -11.52 7.66 18.24
CA TYR A 219 -12.62 8.45 17.71
C TYR A 219 -13.56 8.90 18.82
N PRO A 220 -14.05 10.15 18.80
CA PRO A 220 -14.88 10.68 19.86
C PRO A 220 -16.13 9.83 20.14
N VAL A 221 -16.29 9.42 21.38
CA VAL A 221 -17.50 8.76 21.88
C VAL A 221 -18.45 9.82 22.43
N LYS A 222 -19.75 9.66 22.19
CA LYS A 222 -20.79 10.53 22.76
C LYS A 222 -21.63 9.76 23.74
N GLU A 223 -21.83 10.35 24.91
CA GLU A 223 -22.79 9.92 25.91
C GLU A 223 -23.80 11.05 26.09
N GLU A 224 -25.09 10.74 26.03
CA GLU A 224 -26.18 11.74 26.09
C GLU A 224 -26.01 12.94 25.15
N GLY A 225 -25.41 12.70 23.96
CA GLY A 225 -25.18 13.74 22.95
C GLY A 225 -23.95 14.64 23.17
N ARG A 226 -23.20 14.47 24.27
CA ARG A 226 -21.97 15.19 24.57
C ARG A 226 -20.76 14.30 24.32
N GLU A 227 -19.68 14.89 23.79
CA GLU A 227 -18.41 14.16 23.66
C GLU A 227 -17.84 13.85 25.04
N VAL A 228 -17.45 12.59 25.24
CA VAL A 228 -16.72 12.13 26.42
C VAL A 228 -15.26 12.51 26.23
N PRO A 229 -14.63 13.26 27.15
CA PRO A 229 -13.20 13.54 27.07
C PRO A 229 -12.40 12.25 27.28
N PHE A 230 -11.28 12.11 26.56
CA PHE A 230 -10.36 11.01 26.81
C PHE A 230 -9.74 11.19 28.21
N PRO A 231 -9.70 10.13 29.05
CA PRO A 231 -9.35 10.24 30.48
C PRO A 231 -7.85 10.24 30.71
N ASP A 232 -7.15 11.29 30.27
CA ASP A 232 -5.69 11.50 30.39
C ASP A 232 -5.32 12.66 31.35
N ASP A 233 -6.21 13.02 32.29
CA ASP A 233 -5.96 14.13 33.22
C ASP A 233 -4.69 13.92 34.04
N THR A 234 -4.48 12.70 34.54
CA THR A 234 -3.33 12.35 35.38
C THR A 234 -2.01 12.38 34.62
N SER A 235 -1.97 11.82 33.41
CA SER A 235 -0.77 11.80 32.56
C SER A 235 -0.41 13.21 32.09
N HIS A 236 -1.42 14.03 31.70
CA HIS A 236 -1.20 15.43 31.35
C HIS A 236 -0.70 16.26 32.52
N ALA A 237 -1.32 16.16 33.71
CA ALA A 237 -0.86 16.89 34.89
C ALA A 237 0.59 16.55 35.27
N ARG A 238 0.97 15.27 35.19
CA ARG A 238 2.34 14.82 35.40
C ARG A 238 3.30 15.40 34.36
N ALA A 239 2.89 15.41 33.08
CA ALA A 239 3.72 15.98 32.02
C ALA A 239 3.95 17.48 32.22
N VAL A 240 2.91 18.25 32.60
CA VAL A 240 3.03 19.68 32.91
C VAL A 240 3.94 19.91 34.12
N ALA A 241 3.81 19.13 35.19
CA ALA A 241 4.67 19.23 36.34
C ALA A 241 6.16 18.94 36.03
N ALA A 242 6.41 18.11 34.98
CA ALA A 242 7.76 17.85 34.47
C ALA A 242 8.26 18.91 33.44
N GLY A 243 7.54 20.03 33.27
CA GLY A 243 7.91 21.11 32.33
C GLY A 243 7.41 20.90 30.91
N GLY A 244 6.50 19.97 30.68
CA GLY A 244 5.87 19.72 29.37
C GLY A 244 4.81 20.77 28.99
N LEU A 245 4.18 20.57 27.83
CA LEU A 245 3.20 21.48 27.27
C LEU A 245 1.94 21.58 28.15
N ALA A 246 1.57 22.80 28.56
CA ALA A 246 0.37 23.06 29.35
C ALA A 246 -0.93 22.98 28.53
N ASP A 247 -0.90 23.34 27.25
CA ASP A 247 -2.01 23.13 26.33
C ASP A 247 -2.19 21.65 26.02
N ARG A 248 -3.31 21.08 26.50
CA ARG A 248 -3.58 19.64 26.39
C ARG A 248 -3.64 19.16 24.95
N ALA A 249 -4.23 19.94 24.05
CA ALA A 249 -4.36 19.55 22.65
C ALA A 249 -2.99 19.55 21.95
N ALA A 250 -2.13 20.51 22.25
CA ALA A 250 -0.77 20.53 21.76
C ALA A 250 0.05 19.37 22.33
N TRP A 251 -0.08 19.06 23.62
CA TRP A 251 0.58 17.94 24.26
C TRP A 251 0.15 16.59 23.68
N ARG A 252 -1.15 16.38 23.41
CA ARG A 252 -1.63 15.16 22.77
C ARG A 252 -1.06 14.99 21.38
N ARG A 253 -1.02 16.06 20.56
CA ARG A 253 -0.39 16.04 19.24
C ARG A 253 1.09 15.72 19.31
N ASP A 254 1.81 16.33 20.25
CA ASP A 254 3.23 16.09 20.45
C ASP A 254 3.53 14.64 20.80
N ASN A 255 2.69 13.98 21.63
CA ASN A 255 2.82 12.56 21.94
C ASN A 255 2.69 11.68 20.69
N VAL A 256 1.71 11.96 19.84
CA VAL A 256 1.50 11.21 18.59
C VAL A 256 2.62 11.49 17.59
N ASP A 257 3.02 12.75 17.43
CA ASP A 257 4.11 13.14 16.53
C ASP A 257 5.43 12.44 16.91
N ARG A 258 5.77 12.42 18.20
CA ARG A 258 6.97 11.71 18.69
C ARG A 258 6.91 10.21 18.45
N LEU A 259 5.73 9.59 18.58
CA LEU A 259 5.61 8.17 18.26
C LEU A 259 5.89 7.93 16.77
N VAL A 260 5.31 8.73 15.87
CA VAL A 260 5.48 8.58 14.43
C VAL A 260 6.93 8.81 13.99
N GLU A 261 7.57 9.86 14.50
CA GLU A 261 8.99 10.15 14.25
C GLU A 261 9.89 8.98 14.71
N ARG A 262 9.66 8.50 15.93
CA ARG A 262 10.41 7.38 16.50
C ARG A 262 10.19 6.09 15.73
N LEU A 263 8.95 5.79 15.36
CA LEU A 263 8.61 4.61 14.57
C LEU A 263 9.43 4.59 13.28
N TRP A 264 9.39 5.68 12.51
CA TRP A 264 10.16 5.78 11.27
C TRP A 264 11.66 5.65 11.50
N THR A 265 12.20 6.41 12.46
CA THR A 265 13.63 6.43 12.78
C THR A 265 14.13 5.05 13.20
N GLU A 266 13.39 4.35 14.08
CA GLU A 266 13.79 3.05 14.62
C GLU A 266 13.71 1.95 13.55
N VAL A 267 12.65 1.94 12.72
CA VAL A 267 12.55 0.99 11.59
C VAL A 267 13.68 1.22 10.59
N LYS A 268 13.98 2.49 10.22
CA LYS A 268 15.06 2.80 9.28
C LYS A 268 16.45 2.46 9.82
N ARG A 269 16.65 2.55 11.12
CA ARG A 269 17.90 2.15 11.76
C ARG A 269 18.09 0.63 11.73
N GLU A 270 17.00 -0.14 11.95
CA GLU A 270 17.04 -1.60 11.99
C GLU A 270 17.15 -2.21 10.59
N LYS A 271 16.21 -1.85 9.69
CA LYS A 271 16.17 -2.32 8.30
C LYS A 271 15.77 -1.16 7.36
N PRO A 272 16.74 -0.44 6.78
CA PRO A 272 16.47 0.74 5.95
C PRO A 272 15.53 0.50 4.76
N HIS A 273 15.48 -0.74 4.25
CA HIS A 273 14.64 -1.14 3.11
C HIS A 273 13.19 -1.42 3.48
N VAL A 274 12.87 -1.64 4.76
CA VAL A 274 11.48 -1.82 5.21
C VAL A 274 10.76 -0.48 5.15
N LEU A 275 9.64 -0.42 4.41
CA LEU A 275 8.85 0.79 4.28
C LEU A 275 8.04 1.07 5.55
N VAL A 276 7.86 2.33 5.89
CA VAL A 276 6.94 2.77 6.94
C VAL A 276 5.79 3.53 6.30
N GLY A 277 4.58 3.03 6.46
CA GLY A 277 3.36 3.61 5.92
C GLY A 277 2.33 3.95 6.99
N ILE A 278 1.53 4.95 6.70
CA ILE A 278 0.44 5.40 7.59
C ILE A 278 -0.82 5.60 6.76
N SER A 279 -1.96 5.06 7.23
CA SER A 279 -3.27 5.31 6.63
C SER A 279 -4.14 6.17 7.55
N PRO A 280 -3.98 7.50 7.51
CA PRO A 280 -4.76 8.41 8.32
C PRO A 280 -6.18 8.58 7.77
N PHE A 281 -7.07 9.17 8.57
CA PHE A 281 -8.36 9.63 8.08
C PHE A 281 -8.19 10.54 6.85
N GLY A 282 -9.04 10.40 5.83
CA GLY A 282 -8.82 11.03 4.52
C GLY A 282 -8.91 12.56 4.51
N ILE A 283 -9.62 13.18 5.45
CA ILE A 283 -9.70 14.63 5.62
C ILE A 283 -8.73 15.08 6.70
N TRP A 284 -7.78 15.95 6.35
CA TRP A 284 -6.87 16.53 7.35
C TRP A 284 -7.63 17.42 8.34
N ARG A 285 -8.35 18.42 7.83
CA ARG A 285 -9.21 19.32 8.61
C ARG A 285 -10.36 19.84 7.74
N PRO A 286 -11.52 20.18 8.31
CA PRO A 286 -12.57 20.92 7.60
C PRO A 286 -12.02 22.18 6.95
N GLY A 287 -12.46 22.47 5.72
CA GLY A 287 -11.96 23.60 4.93
C GLY A 287 -10.64 23.36 4.20
N HIS A 288 -10.05 22.18 4.30
CA HIS A 288 -8.83 21.79 3.62
C HIS A 288 -9.02 20.49 2.80
N PRO A 289 -9.20 20.62 1.46
CA PRO A 289 -9.30 21.86 0.66
C PRO A 289 -10.59 22.64 0.94
N PRO A 290 -10.70 23.90 0.43
CA PRO A 290 -11.90 24.72 0.63
C PRO A 290 -13.20 24.01 0.26
N GLY A 291 -14.23 24.13 1.12
CA GLY A 291 -15.53 23.48 0.95
C GLY A 291 -15.64 22.07 1.55
N ILE A 292 -14.52 21.41 1.90
CA ILE A 292 -14.55 20.09 2.56
C ILE A 292 -15.08 20.23 3.98
N LYS A 293 -15.99 19.30 4.32
CA LYS A 293 -16.59 19.15 5.66
C LYS A 293 -16.32 17.73 6.16
N GLY A 294 -16.26 17.54 7.46
CA GLY A 294 -16.06 16.23 8.09
C GLY A 294 -15.30 16.34 9.40
N LEU A 295 -14.75 15.23 9.87
CA LEU A 295 -13.96 15.17 11.09
C LEU A 295 -12.67 15.97 10.93
N ASP A 296 -12.34 16.79 11.95
CA ASP A 296 -11.01 17.38 12.11
C ASP A 296 -10.12 16.37 12.84
N GLN A 297 -9.32 15.59 12.08
CA GLN A 297 -8.48 14.57 12.70
C GLN A 297 -7.37 15.16 13.58
N VAL A 298 -6.93 16.40 13.30
CA VAL A 298 -5.92 17.08 14.13
C VAL A 298 -6.50 17.48 15.49
N ALA A 299 -7.78 17.81 15.55
CA ALA A 299 -8.46 18.13 16.79
C ALA A 299 -8.99 16.88 17.51
N ALA A 300 -9.58 15.93 16.78
CA ALA A 300 -10.26 14.78 17.37
C ALA A 300 -9.32 13.60 17.67
N LEU A 301 -8.43 13.26 16.74
CA LEU A 301 -7.50 12.13 16.85
C LEU A 301 -6.11 12.58 17.27
N HIS A 302 -5.90 13.89 17.37
CA HIS A 302 -4.59 14.52 17.63
C HIS A 302 -3.50 14.06 16.66
N ALA A 303 -3.89 13.73 15.42
CA ALA A 303 -3.05 13.23 14.35
C ALA A 303 -2.81 14.33 13.30
N ASP A 304 -1.56 14.65 13.02
CA ASP A 304 -1.19 15.61 11.97
C ASP A 304 -0.39 14.96 10.84
N PRO A 305 -1.04 14.15 9.97
CA PRO A 305 -0.35 13.47 8.87
C PRO A 305 0.25 14.43 7.84
N ARG A 306 -0.25 15.67 7.75
CA ARG A 306 0.37 16.73 6.95
C ARG A 306 1.75 17.08 7.46
N LYS A 307 1.91 17.22 8.78
CA LYS A 307 3.21 17.44 9.41
C LYS A 307 4.14 16.26 9.14
N TRP A 308 3.70 15.03 9.39
CA TRP A 308 4.53 13.84 9.19
C TRP A 308 5.02 13.68 7.75
N LEU A 309 4.15 14.00 6.78
CA LEU A 309 4.49 13.99 5.36
C LEU A 309 5.55 15.04 5.02
N ARG A 310 5.42 16.27 5.57
CA ARG A 310 6.36 17.38 5.37
C ARG A 310 7.70 17.17 6.08
N GLU A 311 7.69 16.60 7.27
CA GLU A 311 8.90 16.22 8.01
C GLU A 311 9.57 14.97 7.41
N GLY A 312 8.81 14.14 6.70
CA GLY A 312 9.30 12.94 6.05
C GLY A 312 9.43 11.75 6.99
N TRP A 313 8.61 11.69 8.06
CA TRP A 313 8.56 10.61 9.04
C TRP A 313 7.75 9.40 8.59
N LEU A 314 7.69 9.18 7.29
CA LEU A 314 7.08 8.04 6.64
C LEU A 314 7.67 7.86 5.23
N ASP A 315 7.54 6.67 4.66
CA ASP A 315 7.91 6.39 3.28
C ASP A 315 6.70 6.51 2.35
N TYR A 316 5.49 6.18 2.85
CA TYR A 316 4.26 6.38 2.10
C TYR A 316 3.08 6.76 3.01
N LEU A 317 2.20 7.57 2.46
CA LEU A 317 0.92 7.95 3.06
C LEU A 317 -0.22 7.29 2.27
N ALA A 318 -1.17 6.69 2.99
CA ALA A 318 -2.35 6.05 2.42
C ALA A 318 -3.64 6.69 2.98
N PRO A 319 -3.96 7.97 2.64
CA PRO A 319 -5.12 8.62 3.21
C PRO A 319 -6.39 7.84 2.83
N GLN A 320 -7.27 7.58 3.79
CA GLN A 320 -8.49 6.81 3.60
C GLN A 320 -9.54 7.66 2.87
N LEU A 321 -9.50 7.67 1.53
CA LEU A 321 -10.39 8.47 0.70
C LEU A 321 -11.71 7.72 0.43
N TYR A 322 -12.48 7.47 1.48
CA TYR A 322 -13.68 6.63 1.46
C TYR A 322 -14.94 7.39 1.02
N TRP A 323 -14.79 8.25 0.01
CA TRP A 323 -15.86 9.01 -0.65
C TRP A 323 -15.91 8.70 -2.14
N ARG A 324 -17.07 8.96 -2.77
CA ARG A 324 -17.25 8.73 -4.21
C ARG A 324 -16.54 9.80 -5.04
N THR A 325 -16.26 9.46 -6.30
CA THR A 325 -15.81 10.41 -7.32
C THR A 325 -16.91 11.42 -7.68
N ALA A 326 -18.18 10.97 -7.72
CA ALA A 326 -19.33 11.82 -7.99
C ALA A 326 -19.88 12.51 -6.72
N PRO A 327 -20.49 13.71 -6.85
CA PRO A 327 -21.18 14.39 -5.75
C PRO A 327 -22.20 13.49 -5.05
N PRO A 328 -22.59 13.78 -3.76
CA PRO A 328 -22.24 14.98 -2.99
C PRO A 328 -20.87 14.91 -2.32
N GLU A 329 -20.32 16.11 -2.06
CA GLU A 329 -19.08 16.35 -1.32
C GLU A 329 -19.00 15.64 0.06
N PRO A 330 -17.76 15.29 0.55
CA PRO A 330 -16.46 15.56 -0.07
C PRO A 330 -16.14 14.59 -1.21
N GLY A 331 -15.58 15.09 -2.31
CA GLY A 331 -15.24 14.26 -3.48
C GLY A 331 -13.86 13.62 -3.35
N PHE A 332 -13.72 12.39 -3.85
CA PHE A 332 -12.47 11.65 -3.89
C PHE A 332 -11.33 12.45 -4.55
N GLU A 333 -11.55 12.94 -5.77
CA GLU A 333 -10.54 13.63 -6.56
C GLU A 333 -10.04 14.92 -5.89
N LYS A 334 -10.96 15.67 -5.28
CA LYS A 334 -10.63 16.91 -4.58
C LYS A 334 -9.71 16.69 -3.37
N LEU A 335 -9.97 15.64 -2.61
CA LEU A 335 -9.13 15.24 -1.49
C LEU A 335 -7.78 14.70 -1.97
N LEU A 336 -7.78 13.89 -3.05
CA LEU A 336 -6.56 13.35 -3.64
C LEU A 336 -5.62 14.46 -4.10
N GLY A 337 -6.11 15.42 -4.90
CA GLY A 337 -5.31 16.55 -5.37
C GLY A 337 -4.77 17.42 -4.22
N TRP A 338 -5.54 17.57 -3.13
CA TRP A 338 -5.04 18.27 -1.94
C TRP A 338 -3.86 17.55 -1.29
N TRP A 339 -3.96 16.22 -1.11
CA TRP A 339 -2.86 15.43 -0.55
C TRP A 339 -1.62 15.44 -1.44
N VAL A 340 -1.78 15.47 -2.77
CA VAL A 340 -0.65 15.65 -3.71
C VAL A 340 0.04 16.97 -3.46
N GLY A 341 -0.71 18.08 -3.30
CA GLY A 341 -0.15 19.39 -3.00
C GLY A 341 0.60 19.47 -1.66
N GLU A 342 0.22 18.64 -0.68
CA GLU A 342 0.89 18.57 0.62
C GLU A 342 2.13 17.66 0.62
N ASN A 343 2.30 16.80 -0.39
CA ASN A 343 3.39 15.84 -0.50
C ASN A 343 4.69 16.46 -1.06
N VAL A 344 5.18 17.50 -0.40
CA VAL A 344 6.36 18.28 -0.83
C VAL A 344 7.69 17.48 -0.83
N ARG A 345 7.71 16.33 -0.18
CA ARG A 345 8.90 15.45 -0.16
C ARG A 345 8.79 14.28 -1.14
N HIS A 346 7.75 14.25 -1.97
CA HIS A 346 7.54 13.19 -2.96
C HIS A 346 7.58 11.78 -2.36
N ARG A 347 6.97 11.60 -1.18
CA ARG A 347 6.79 10.30 -0.56
C ARG A 347 5.77 9.48 -1.36
N GLY A 348 5.74 8.17 -1.19
CA GLY A 348 4.66 7.35 -1.76
C GLY A 348 3.29 7.91 -1.32
N LEU A 349 2.41 8.18 -2.26
CA LEU A 349 1.03 8.57 -1.99
C LEU A 349 0.12 7.55 -2.66
N TRP A 350 -0.55 6.72 -1.83
CA TRP A 350 -1.36 5.58 -2.26
C TRP A 350 -2.69 5.59 -1.54
N PRO A 351 -3.71 6.32 -2.04
CA PRO A 351 -4.99 6.48 -1.34
C PRO A 351 -5.65 5.13 -1.03
N GLY A 352 -6.31 5.07 0.13
CA GLY A 352 -7.19 3.98 0.50
C GLY A 352 -8.53 4.11 -0.22
N LEU A 353 -8.96 3.04 -0.88
CA LEU A 353 -10.23 2.92 -1.59
C LEU A 353 -11.20 2.08 -0.76
N ALA A 354 -12.44 2.56 -0.55
CA ALA A 354 -13.45 1.83 0.22
C ALA A 354 -14.10 0.70 -0.60
N THR A 355 -13.29 -0.24 -1.05
CA THR A 355 -13.75 -1.39 -1.87
C THR A 355 -14.77 -2.26 -1.13
N SER A 356 -14.74 -2.27 0.21
CA SER A 356 -15.75 -2.92 1.05
C SER A 356 -17.17 -2.33 0.92
N ARG A 357 -17.30 -1.14 0.33
CA ARG A 357 -18.61 -0.53 0.01
C ARG A 357 -19.21 -1.03 -1.31
N VAL A 358 -18.47 -1.80 -2.10
CA VAL A 358 -19.04 -2.45 -3.28
C VAL A 358 -20.11 -3.43 -2.82
N ARG A 359 -21.29 -3.31 -3.43
CA ARG A 359 -22.44 -4.20 -3.13
C ARG A 359 -22.08 -5.66 -3.43
N GLN A 360 -22.54 -6.56 -2.59
CA GLN A 360 -22.27 -7.99 -2.75
C GLN A 360 -23.07 -8.58 -3.92
N ASP A 361 -24.30 -8.09 -4.11
CA ASP A 361 -25.23 -8.53 -5.15
C ASP A 361 -25.50 -7.36 -6.12
N PRO A 362 -25.25 -7.51 -7.44
CA PRO A 362 -25.61 -6.53 -8.47
C PRO A 362 -27.08 -6.11 -8.49
N ALA A 363 -28.00 -6.94 -7.96
CA ALA A 363 -29.42 -6.59 -7.85
C ALA A 363 -29.70 -5.54 -6.77
N VAL A 364 -28.79 -5.33 -5.81
CA VAL A 364 -28.92 -4.28 -4.79
C VAL A 364 -28.72 -2.91 -5.45
N ALA A 365 -29.64 -1.99 -5.17
CA ALA A 365 -29.54 -0.62 -5.69
C ALA A 365 -28.28 0.10 -5.20
N VAL A 366 -27.65 0.90 -6.06
CA VAL A 366 -26.53 1.77 -5.70
C VAL A 366 -27.02 2.86 -4.76
N THR A 367 -26.34 3.02 -3.62
CA THR A 367 -26.65 4.01 -2.59
C THR A 367 -25.37 4.74 -2.15
N ALA A 368 -25.48 5.64 -1.19
CA ALA A 368 -24.30 6.29 -0.58
C ALA A 368 -23.34 5.29 0.11
N THR A 369 -23.85 4.14 0.56
CA THR A 369 -23.10 3.11 1.29
C THR A 369 -22.96 1.78 0.56
N ALA A 370 -23.69 1.58 -0.53
CA ALA A 370 -23.60 0.40 -1.42
C ALA A 370 -23.26 0.88 -2.84
N TRP A 371 -22.01 0.73 -3.23
CA TRP A 371 -21.48 1.23 -4.51
C TRP A 371 -21.54 0.16 -5.59
N ASP A 372 -21.52 0.57 -6.87
CA ASP A 372 -21.17 -0.34 -7.96
C ASP A 372 -19.65 -0.54 -8.02
N ALA A 373 -19.21 -1.63 -8.63
CA ALA A 373 -17.79 -1.89 -8.81
C ALA A 373 -17.10 -0.81 -9.68
N ASP A 374 -17.86 -0.17 -10.58
CA ASP A 374 -17.33 0.84 -11.49
C ASP A 374 -16.89 2.11 -10.75
N GLU A 375 -17.42 2.36 -9.54
CA GLU A 375 -16.89 3.43 -8.68
C GLU A 375 -15.42 3.20 -8.32
N ILE A 376 -15.04 1.97 -7.98
CA ILE A 376 -13.63 1.64 -7.69
C ILE A 376 -12.76 1.79 -8.94
N LEU A 377 -13.26 1.40 -10.12
CA LEU A 377 -12.55 1.61 -11.38
C LEU A 377 -12.33 3.09 -11.67
N ARG A 378 -13.35 3.95 -11.42
CA ARG A 378 -13.22 5.41 -11.56
C ARG A 378 -12.18 5.97 -10.59
N GLN A 379 -12.15 5.51 -9.34
CA GLN A 379 -11.15 5.93 -8.35
C GLN A 379 -9.74 5.52 -8.76
N VAL A 380 -9.54 4.32 -9.29
CA VAL A 380 -8.24 3.89 -9.85
C VAL A 380 -7.85 4.75 -11.05
N ALA A 381 -8.79 5.08 -11.95
CA ALA A 381 -8.52 5.96 -13.08
C ALA A 381 -8.13 7.38 -12.62
N ALA A 382 -8.85 7.96 -11.65
CA ALA A 382 -8.52 9.26 -11.06
C ALA A 382 -7.15 9.24 -10.38
N THR A 383 -6.82 8.16 -9.66
CA THR A 383 -5.50 7.96 -9.04
C THR A 383 -4.37 7.98 -10.06
N ARG A 384 -4.56 7.35 -11.22
CA ARG A 384 -3.58 7.33 -12.32
C ARG A 384 -3.45 8.65 -13.07
N ALA A 385 -4.53 9.42 -13.14
CA ALA A 385 -4.55 10.73 -13.79
C ALA A 385 -3.81 11.79 -12.96
N GLU A 386 -3.71 11.60 -11.65
CA GLU A 386 -3.13 12.56 -10.73
C GLU A 386 -1.61 12.35 -10.60
N GLN A 387 -0.81 13.34 -11.03
CA GLN A 387 0.65 13.28 -10.95
C GLN A 387 1.12 13.25 -9.49
N GLY A 388 2.09 12.36 -9.19
CA GLY A 388 2.63 12.21 -7.84
C GLY A 388 1.92 11.13 -7.01
N VAL A 389 0.88 10.49 -7.58
CA VAL A 389 0.22 9.33 -6.98
C VAL A 389 0.78 8.05 -7.62
N GLY A 390 1.27 7.14 -6.79
CA GLY A 390 1.98 5.94 -7.25
C GLY A 390 1.20 4.64 -7.11
N GLY A 391 -0.13 4.69 -6.90
CA GLY A 391 -0.96 3.49 -6.74
C GLY A 391 -2.09 3.67 -5.74
N ALA A 392 -2.75 2.58 -5.33
CA ALA A 392 -3.87 2.59 -4.41
C ALA A 392 -3.91 1.33 -3.53
N ILE A 393 -4.65 1.39 -2.42
CA ILE A 393 -4.82 0.29 -1.48
C ILE A 393 -6.31 0.05 -1.25
N HIS A 394 -6.78 -1.16 -1.47
CA HIS A 394 -8.18 -1.56 -1.34
C HIS A 394 -8.54 -1.95 0.10
N PHE A 395 -9.48 -1.29 0.72
CA PHE A 395 -10.09 -1.71 1.97
C PHE A 395 -11.44 -2.38 1.68
N SER A 396 -11.56 -3.71 1.78
CA SER A 396 -10.53 -4.66 2.13
C SER A 396 -10.45 -5.80 1.11
N ILE A 397 -9.55 -6.75 1.34
CA ILE A 397 -9.36 -7.93 0.48
C ILE A 397 -10.65 -8.75 0.30
N ARG A 398 -11.58 -8.74 1.27
CA ARG A 398 -12.83 -9.52 1.24
C ARG A 398 -13.67 -9.22 0.00
N ALA A 399 -13.81 -7.94 -0.37
CA ALA A 399 -14.59 -7.57 -1.55
C ALA A 399 -13.94 -8.08 -2.84
N ILE A 400 -12.60 -8.07 -2.91
CA ILE A 400 -11.82 -8.61 -4.02
C ILE A 400 -11.90 -10.15 -4.03
N ALA A 401 -11.74 -10.79 -2.87
CA ALA A 401 -11.75 -12.24 -2.75
C ALA A 401 -13.09 -12.84 -3.15
N ALA A 402 -14.18 -12.22 -2.76
CA ALA A 402 -15.54 -12.64 -3.09
C ALA A 402 -16.07 -12.05 -4.41
N ASP A 403 -15.27 -11.23 -5.09
CA ASP A 403 -15.59 -10.59 -6.38
C ASP A 403 -16.91 -9.81 -6.37
N PHE A 404 -17.14 -9.00 -5.32
CA PHE A 404 -18.36 -8.21 -5.14
C PHE A 404 -18.67 -7.36 -6.39
N ASP A 405 -19.88 -7.49 -6.95
CA ASP A 405 -20.31 -6.84 -8.20
C ASP A 405 -19.28 -7.00 -9.36
N GLY A 406 -18.46 -8.08 -9.33
CA GLY A 406 -17.42 -8.33 -10.32
C GLY A 406 -16.20 -7.41 -10.19
N VAL A 407 -15.94 -6.77 -9.05
CA VAL A 407 -14.88 -5.78 -8.89
C VAL A 407 -13.48 -6.34 -9.19
N ALA A 408 -13.16 -7.54 -8.74
CA ALA A 408 -11.85 -8.15 -9.00
C ALA A 408 -11.69 -8.52 -10.49
N THR A 409 -12.74 -9.10 -11.08
CA THR A 409 -12.79 -9.43 -12.51
C THR A 409 -12.63 -8.16 -13.37
N LYS A 410 -13.37 -7.10 -13.06
CA LYS A 410 -13.29 -5.81 -13.76
C LYS A 410 -11.92 -5.14 -13.60
N LEU A 411 -11.33 -5.16 -12.41
CA LEU A 411 -9.98 -4.64 -12.17
C LEU A 411 -8.94 -5.39 -13.03
N ALA A 412 -8.96 -6.72 -12.99
CA ALA A 412 -8.01 -7.56 -13.73
C ALA A 412 -8.15 -7.44 -15.25
N ALA A 413 -9.37 -7.28 -15.77
CA ALA A 413 -9.63 -7.12 -17.20
C ALA A 413 -9.43 -5.67 -17.69
N GLY A 414 -9.48 -4.69 -16.81
CA GLY A 414 -9.43 -3.26 -17.10
C GLY A 414 -8.16 -2.59 -16.60
N PRO A 415 -8.24 -1.77 -15.53
CA PRO A 415 -7.09 -0.96 -15.11
C PRO A 415 -5.87 -1.78 -14.68
N TYR A 416 -6.04 -3.01 -14.24
CA TYR A 416 -4.92 -3.88 -13.85
C TYR A 416 -4.57 -4.95 -14.91
N ALA A 417 -5.07 -4.83 -16.15
CA ALA A 417 -4.81 -5.81 -17.21
C ALA A 417 -3.30 -6.05 -17.45
N GLU A 418 -2.50 -4.98 -17.40
CA GLU A 418 -1.04 -5.09 -17.48
C GLU A 418 -0.42 -5.23 -16.09
N PRO A 419 0.59 -6.09 -15.91
CA PRO A 419 1.32 -6.20 -14.65
C PRO A 419 2.08 -4.92 -14.32
N ALA A 420 2.29 -4.65 -13.05
CA ALA A 420 3.07 -3.51 -12.59
C ALA A 420 4.05 -3.92 -11.48
N LEU A 421 5.23 -3.32 -11.51
CA LEU A 421 6.17 -3.36 -10.40
C LEU A 421 5.75 -2.36 -9.33
N VAL A 422 6.14 -2.61 -8.08
CA VAL A 422 5.99 -1.60 -7.02
C VAL A 422 6.81 -0.34 -7.36
N PRO A 423 6.40 0.85 -6.92
CA PRO A 423 7.18 2.07 -7.08
C PRO A 423 8.57 1.97 -6.43
N ALA A 424 9.59 2.50 -7.09
CA ALA A 424 10.97 2.46 -6.60
C ALA A 424 11.22 3.56 -5.55
N ILE A 425 10.49 3.53 -4.43
CA ILE A 425 10.65 4.50 -3.32
C ILE A 425 11.61 4.03 -2.22
N ARG A 426 12.02 2.74 -2.27
CA ARG A 426 13.01 2.21 -1.33
C ARG A 426 14.41 2.71 -1.67
N PRO A 427 15.26 2.94 -0.65
CA PRO A 427 16.70 3.07 -0.88
C PRO A 427 17.21 1.85 -1.64
N PRO A 428 18.15 2.01 -2.59
CA PRO A 428 18.78 0.88 -3.24
C PRO A 428 19.35 -0.08 -2.21
N HIS A 429 18.96 -1.36 -2.27
CA HIS A 429 19.40 -2.39 -1.35
C HIS A 429 20.13 -3.50 -2.13
N GLY A 430 21.42 -3.63 -1.88
CA GLY A 430 22.27 -4.57 -2.59
C GLY A 430 22.60 -4.15 -4.04
N PRO A 431 23.34 -4.98 -4.79
CA PRO A 431 23.67 -4.75 -6.18
C PRO A 431 22.47 -4.98 -7.12
N VAL A 432 22.50 -4.40 -8.32
CA VAL A 432 21.52 -4.70 -9.38
C VAL A 432 21.66 -6.17 -9.78
N PRO A 433 20.55 -6.91 -10.01
CA PRO A 433 20.63 -8.28 -10.48
C PRO A 433 21.42 -8.42 -11.77
N LEU A 434 22.13 -9.54 -11.91
CA LEU A 434 22.85 -9.87 -13.14
C LEU A 434 21.87 -10.27 -14.25
N ALA A 435 22.33 -10.19 -15.52
CA ALA A 435 21.61 -10.72 -16.66
C ALA A 435 21.40 -12.24 -16.47
N PRO A 436 20.17 -12.77 -16.63
CA PRO A 436 19.92 -14.20 -16.50
C PRO A 436 20.52 -15.00 -17.64
N ALA A 437 20.95 -16.23 -17.37
CA ALA A 437 21.11 -17.25 -18.40
C ALA A 437 19.72 -17.71 -18.84
N VAL A 438 19.42 -17.69 -20.13
CA VAL A 438 18.14 -18.10 -20.72
C VAL A 438 18.39 -19.17 -21.78
N ALA A 439 17.65 -20.27 -21.73
CA ALA A 439 17.73 -21.34 -22.71
C ALA A 439 16.34 -21.78 -23.16
N ARG A 440 16.20 -22.19 -24.43
CA ARG A 440 14.97 -22.76 -24.97
C ARG A 440 14.85 -24.23 -24.55
N ASN A 441 13.63 -24.67 -24.27
CA ASN A 441 13.27 -26.07 -24.10
C ASN A 441 12.08 -26.44 -25.02
N ALA A 442 11.59 -27.66 -24.92
CA ALA A 442 10.52 -28.16 -25.79
C ALA A 442 9.17 -27.38 -25.62
N THR A 443 8.92 -26.75 -24.49
CA THR A 443 7.63 -26.12 -24.16
C THR A 443 7.74 -24.60 -23.94
N GLY A 444 8.96 -24.04 -23.98
CA GLY A 444 9.18 -22.61 -23.71
C GLY A 444 10.64 -22.29 -23.41
N ILE A 445 10.88 -21.65 -22.29
CA ILE A 445 12.22 -21.24 -21.85
C ILE A 445 12.49 -21.67 -20.40
N THR A 446 13.78 -21.89 -20.10
CA THR A 446 14.31 -21.94 -18.75
C THR A 446 15.22 -20.73 -18.51
N PHE A 447 15.28 -20.26 -17.27
CA PHE A 447 16.11 -19.13 -16.89
C PHE A 447 16.59 -19.24 -15.44
N ALA A 448 17.79 -18.71 -15.20
CA ALA A 448 18.39 -18.65 -13.88
C ALA A 448 19.42 -17.50 -13.82
N LEU A 449 19.72 -17.03 -12.64
CA LEU A 449 20.90 -16.17 -12.46
C LEU A 449 22.19 -16.98 -12.71
N PRO A 450 23.28 -16.36 -13.19
CA PRO A 450 24.56 -17.03 -13.41
C PRO A 450 25.08 -17.66 -12.11
N PRO A 451 25.85 -18.76 -12.20
CA PRO A 451 26.53 -19.34 -11.06
C PRO A 451 27.39 -18.29 -10.33
N GLY A 452 27.32 -18.27 -9.01
CA GLY A 452 28.06 -17.30 -8.19
C GLY A 452 27.37 -15.93 -8.03
N ALA A 453 26.18 -15.72 -8.59
CA ALA A 453 25.38 -14.54 -8.29
C ALA A 453 25.10 -14.47 -6.77
N ARG A 454 25.45 -13.32 -6.15
CA ARG A 454 25.23 -13.10 -4.71
C ARG A 454 23.77 -12.71 -4.36
N GLN A 455 22.93 -12.59 -5.38
CA GLN A 455 21.54 -12.16 -5.26
C GLN A 455 20.61 -13.25 -5.75
N THR A 456 19.39 -13.22 -5.19
CA THR A 456 18.24 -13.94 -5.74
C THR A 456 17.37 -12.95 -6.53
N ALA A 457 16.74 -13.40 -7.60
CA ALA A 457 15.69 -12.61 -8.22
C ALA A 457 14.50 -12.53 -7.26
N TRP A 458 13.98 -11.33 -7.05
CA TRP A 458 12.69 -11.15 -6.39
C TRP A 458 11.55 -11.52 -7.35
N LEU A 459 11.64 -10.98 -8.57
CA LEU A 459 10.77 -11.33 -9.68
C LEU A 459 11.59 -11.57 -10.93
N TRP A 460 11.00 -12.29 -11.89
CA TRP A 460 11.43 -12.33 -13.27
C TRP A 460 10.46 -11.51 -14.12
N ALA A 461 10.98 -10.63 -14.94
CA ALA A 461 10.22 -9.97 -15.98
C ALA A 461 10.47 -10.70 -17.31
N VAL A 462 9.44 -11.36 -17.80
CA VAL A 462 9.45 -12.04 -19.10
C VAL A 462 8.60 -11.22 -20.06
N ARG A 463 9.21 -10.71 -21.12
CA ARG A 463 8.53 -10.01 -22.21
C ARG A 463 8.60 -10.87 -23.44
N SER A 464 7.48 -11.29 -23.97
CA SER A 464 7.36 -12.09 -25.20
C SER A 464 6.73 -11.28 -26.31
N ARG A 465 7.21 -11.45 -27.54
CA ARG A 465 6.69 -10.77 -28.72
C ARG A 465 6.15 -11.79 -29.73
N SER A 466 4.93 -11.53 -30.20
CA SER A 466 4.32 -12.22 -31.34
C SER A 466 3.99 -11.19 -32.41
N GLY A 467 4.68 -11.21 -33.54
CA GLY A 467 4.58 -10.19 -34.58
C GLY A 467 4.94 -8.79 -34.05
N ALA A 468 3.97 -7.87 -33.99
CA ALA A 468 4.17 -6.52 -33.47
C ALA A 468 3.76 -6.35 -31.98
N THR A 469 3.18 -7.38 -31.38
CA THR A 469 2.59 -7.29 -30.04
C THR A 469 3.53 -7.83 -28.97
N TRP A 470 3.82 -7.01 -27.95
CA TRP A 470 4.53 -7.39 -26.74
C TRP A 470 3.57 -7.75 -25.62
N GLN A 471 3.88 -8.81 -24.90
CA GLN A 471 3.21 -9.20 -23.68
C GLN A 471 4.26 -9.28 -22.54
N THR A 472 3.93 -8.69 -21.40
CA THR A 472 4.77 -8.74 -20.19
C THR A 472 4.14 -9.67 -19.16
N THR A 473 4.97 -10.54 -18.58
CA THR A 473 4.60 -11.40 -17.45
C THR A 473 5.62 -11.21 -16.34
N LEU A 474 5.15 -10.96 -15.12
CA LEU A 474 5.96 -10.97 -13.91
C LEU A 474 5.79 -12.31 -13.20
N LEU A 475 6.90 -12.97 -12.92
CA LEU A 475 6.91 -14.28 -12.26
C LEU A 475 7.66 -14.19 -10.93
N PRO A 476 7.26 -14.95 -9.90
CA PRO A 476 8.01 -15.04 -8.65
C PRO A 476 9.46 -15.48 -8.88
N GLY A 477 10.38 -14.95 -8.09
CA GLY A 477 11.81 -15.20 -8.26
C GLY A 477 12.24 -16.67 -8.18
N ARG A 478 11.44 -17.52 -7.52
CA ARG A 478 11.65 -18.98 -7.46
C ARG A 478 11.29 -19.73 -8.76
N THR A 479 10.62 -19.07 -9.70
CA THR A 479 10.27 -19.64 -11.00
C THR A 479 11.53 -19.79 -11.83
N SER A 480 11.72 -20.94 -12.51
CA SER A 480 12.88 -21.23 -13.35
C SER A 480 12.52 -21.56 -14.80
N GLN A 481 11.22 -21.58 -15.13
CA GLN A 481 10.75 -21.89 -16.48
C GLN A 481 9.47 -21.13 -16.80
N PHE A 482 9.22 -20.90 -18.08
CA PHE A 482 8.02 -20.24 -18.59
C PHE A 482 7.63 -20.86 -19.93
N ALA A 483 6.36 -21.26 -20.04
CA ALA A 483 5.83 -21.79 -21.29
C ALA A 483 5.63 -20.65 -22.31
N LEU A 484 5.99 -20.87 -23.56
CA LEU A 484 5.78 -19.90 -24.65
C LEU A 484 4.72 -20.39 -25.61
N ALA A 485 3.90 -19.47 -26.09
CA ALA A 485 3.04 -19.74 -27.24
C ALA A 485 3.88 -20.01 -28.51
N ALA A 486 3.32 -20.80 -29.42
CA ALA A 486 4.06 -21.24 -30.62
C ALA A 486 4.44 -20.10 -31.58
N ASP A 487 3.69 -19.00 -31.53
CA ASP A 487 3.84 -17.81 -32.37
C ASP A 487 4.78 -16.74 -31.79
N VAL A 488 5.46 -17.04 -30.67
CA VAL A 488 6.40 -16.10 -30.07
C VAL A 488 7.71 -16.05 -30.87
N ASP A 489 8.04 -14.87 -31.39
CA ASP A 489 9.23 -14.61 -32.20
C ASP A 489 10.45 -14.28 -31.34
N GLU A 490 10.23 -13.63 -30.20
CA GLU A 490 11.29 -13.07 -29.38
C GLU A 490 10.89 -13.05 -27.90
N VAL A 491 11.84 -13.33 -27.04
CA VAL A 491 11.68 -13.26 -25.58
C VAL A 491 12.83 -12.48 -24.96
N LEU A 492 12.46 -11.60 -24.04
CA LEU A 492 13.39 -10.85 -23.21
C LEU A 492 13.14 -11.25 -21.76
N VAL A 493 14.20 -11.61 -21.05
CA VAL A 493 14.13 -11.97 -19.63
C VAL A 493 15.08 -11.10 -18.82
N SER A 494 14.60 -10.54 -17.75
CA SER A 494 15.40 -9.82 -16.76
C SER A 494 15.02 -10.23 -15.34
N ALA A 495 15.96 -10.13 -14.42
CA ALA A 495 15.72 -10.29 -13.00
C ALA A 495 15.40 -8.93 -12.38
N VAL A 496 14.42 -8.89 -11.46
CA VAL A 496 14.05 -7.70 -10.69
C VAL A 496 14.46 -7.91 -9.24
N ALA A 497 15.14 -6.93 -8.66
CA ALA A 497 15.49 -6.91 -7.25
C ALA A 497 14.26 -6.56 -6.38
N ARG A 498 14.32 -6.84 -5.06
CA ARG A 498 13.24 -6.55 -4.11
C ARG A 498 12.95 -5.04 -3.99
N ASP A 499 13.92 -4.17 -4.28
CA ASP A 499 13.73 -2.73 -4.33
C ASP A 499 13.13 -2.23 -5.67
N GLY A 500 12.71 -3.15 -6.53
CA GLY A 500 12.09 -2.88 -7.82
C GLY A 500 13.09 -2.55 -8.94
N ARG A 501 14.42 -2.56 -8.71
CA ARG A 501 15.40 -2.34 -9.80
C ARG A 501 15.46 -3.55 -10.71
N GLU A 502 15.31 -3.31 -12.00
CA GLU A 502 15.46 -4.32 -13.05
C GLU A 502 16.92 -4.43 -13.48
N GLY A 503 17.42 -5.65 -13.58
CA GLY A 503 18.75 -5.97 -14.08
C GLY A 503 18.82 -5.95 -15.61
N PRO A 504 20.01 -6.18 -16.19
CA PRO A 504 20.18 -6.29 -17.63
C PRO A 504 19.33 -7.40 -18.22
N VAL A 505 18.85 -7.17 -19.44
CA VAL A 505 17.98 -8.08 -20.18
C VAL A 505 18.80 -9.11 -20.96
N THR A 506 18.42 -10.38 -20.91
CA THR A 506 18.86 -11.39 -21.86
C THR A 506 17.81 -11.58 -22.94
N ARG A 507 18.21 -11.49 -24.21
CA ARG A 507 17.36 -11.63 -25.40
C ARG A 507 17.52 -13.02 -26.00
N LEU A 508 16.41 -13.66 -26.34
CA LEU A 508 16.35 -14.92 -27.06
C LEU A 508 15.41 -14.78 -28.26
N THR A 509 15.93 -14.91 -29.47
CA THR A 509 15.12 -14.99 -30.70
C THR A 509 14.63 -16.41 -30.87
N THR A 510 13.34 -16.61 -31.05
CA THR A 510 12.72 -17.92 -31.17
C THR A 510 12.45 -18.32 -32.60
N ALA A 511 12.67 -17.41 -33.59
CA ALA A 511 12.52 -17.71 -34.98
C ALA A 511 13.43 -18.91 -35.36
N VAL A 512 12.84 -19.98 -35.85
CA VAL A 512 13.55 -21.06 -36.52
C VAL A 512 14.14 -20.42 -37.76
N ALA A 513 15.47 -20.52 -37.93
CA ALA A 513 16.07 -20.17 -39.20
C ALA A 513 15.39 -21.00 -40.31
N PRO A 514 15.07 -20.41 -41.47
CA PRO A 514 14.38 -21.09 -42.54
C PRO A 514 15.13 -22.30 -43.07
#